data_aa3fcbd2461c13220f3be100f1785da4
#
_entry.id   aa3fcbd2461c13220f3be100f1785da4
#
_cell.length_a   1.000
_cell.length_b   1.000
_cell.length_c   1.000
_cell.angle_alpha   90.00
_cell.angle_beta   90.00
_cell.angle_gamma   90.00
#
_symmetry.space_group_name_H-M   'P 1'
#
loop_
_entity.id
_entity.type
_entity.pdbx_description
1 polymer ?
#
loop_
_entity_poly.entity_id
_entity_poly.type
_entity_poly.pdbx_seq_one_letter_code
_entity_poly.pdbx_strand_id
1 'polypeptide(L)'
;MSDKNNKYDLIIIGAGFAGMYSLYKAKLANMNAIVIERASGVGGTWYWNRYPGARCDVESMQYSYQFSKELQDEWEWTEKYATQPEILKYANHVAERFNLKKNIQFNTEVKSAKYDETKNYWSIKDNKNITIKATFCIMATGCLSTINKPHFKNINKFNGKILHTGNWPHNKVDLKGKKVGIIGTGSSAIQCIPEIIKDVNHLYVFQRTPHYTVPARNNLLKYSRENILYNPRAPIGYDDDLYVEEVKTHYSTFRLKAQNSVAALALPINEESALEVSKYRRDEVYEDRWEKG
;
A
#
# COMPACT_ATOMS: atom_id res chain seq x y z
N MET A 1 30.56 24.93 -18.05
CA MET A 1 30.13 23.71 -18.75
C MET A 1 29.00 23.07 -17.96
N SER A 2 27.94 22.79 -18.59
CA SER A 2 26.76 21.90 -18.43
C SER A 2 25.53 22.47 -17.73
N ASP A 3 24.88 23.47 -18.32
CA ASP A 3 23.46 23.77 -17.96
C ASP A 3 22.44 23.00 -18.82
N LYS A 4 22.89 22.28 -19.83
CA LYS A 4 22.00 21.58 -20.79
C LYS A 4 21.43 20.24 -20.28
N ASN A 5 22.02 19.60 -19.25
CA ASN A 5 21.63 18.25 -18.82
C ASN A 5 20.61 18.21 -17.66
N ASN A 6 20.18 19.34 -17.10
CA ASN A 6 19.30 19.37 -15.93
C ASN A 6 17.92 19.96 -16.21
N LYS A 7 17.48 19.99 -17.47
CA LYS A 7 16.14 20.48 -17.83
C LYS A 7 15.28 19.34 -18.34
N TYR A 8 14.17 19.10 -17.64
CA TYR A 8 13.17 18.10 -17.97
C TYR A 8 11.84 18.78 -18.33
N ASP A 9 10.97 18.07 -19.04
CA ASP A 9 9.58 18.48 -19.20
C ASP A 9 8.82 18.24 -17.90
N LEU A 10 9.10 17.10 -17.25
CA LEU A 10 8.40 16.67 -16.04
C LEU A 10 9.37 16.07 -15.01
N ILE A 11 9.27 16.56 -13.76
CA ILE A 11 9.85 15.90 -12.59
C ILE A 11 8.72 15.29 -11.75
N ILE A 12 8.90 14.04 -11.34
CA ILE A 12 7.99 13.32 -10.47
C ILE A 12 8.73 13.01 -9.16
N ILE A 13 8.12 13.35 -8.02
CA ILE A 13 8.74 13.13 -6.70
C ILE A 13 8.11 11.92 -6.05
N GLY A 14 8.87 10.83 -5.95
CA GLY A 14 8.47 9.54 -5.39
C GLY A 14 8.21 8.46 -6.43
N ALA A 15 8.78 7.25 -6.23
CA ALA A 15 8.61 6.07 -7.08
C ALA A 15 7.66 5.04 -6.47
N GLY A 16 6.61 5.49 -5.79
CA GLY A 16 5.47 4.67 -5.41
C GLY A 16 4.56 4.40 -6.62
N PHE A 17 3.39 3.82 -6.37
CA PHE A 17 2.42 3.48 -7.43
C PHE A 17 2.05 4.70 -8.29
N ALA A 18 1.73 5.84 -7.66
CA ALA A 18 1.38 7.06 -8.40
C ALA A 18 2.54 7.54 -9.27
N GLY A 19 3.77 7.56 -8.74
CA GLY A 19 4.94 8.03 -9.47
C GLY A 19 5.33 7.13 -10.63
N MET A 20 5.26 5.82 -10.47
CA MET A 20 5.50 4.87 -11.56
C MET A 20 4.47 5.01 -12.67
N TYR A 21 3.20 5.18 -12.32
CA TYR A 21 2.15 5.41 -13.33
C TYR A 21 2.33 6.73 -14.06
N SER A 22 2.64 7.80 -13.33
CA SER A 22 2.91 9.11 -13.93
C SER A 22 4.09 9.05 -14.90
N LEU A 23 5.17 8.35 -14.55
CA LEU A 23 6.30 8.14 -15.44
C LEU A 23 5.94 7.33 -16.67
N TYR A 24 5.14 6.26 -16.51
CA TYR A 24 4.63 5.48 -17.63
C TYR A 24 3.82 6.35 -18.60
N LYS A 25 2.91 7.18 -18.10
CA LYS A 25 2.11 8.11 -18.92
C LYS A 25 2.98 9.18 -19.59
N ALA A 26 3.99 9.71 -18.90
CA ALA A 26 4.93 10.65 -19.47
C ALA A 26 5.72 10.05 -20.64
N LYS A 27 6.15 8.78 -20.50
CA LYS A 27 6.83 8.06 -21.61
C LYS A 27 5.92 7.89 -22.82
N LEU A 28 4.65 7.55 -22.62
CA LEU A 28 3.68 7.46 -23.72
C LEU A 28 3.44 8.80 -24.42
N ALA A 29 3.56 9.91 -23.68
CA ALA A 29 3.46 11.26 -24.20
C ALA A 29 4.78 11.81 -24.77
N ASN A 30 5.82 10.97 -24.89
CA ASN A 30 7.18 11.34 -25.34
C ASN A 30 7.79 12.53 -24.56
N MET A 31 7.43 12.69 -23.28
CA MET A 31 8.00 13.71 -22.41
C MET A 31 9.37 13.27 -21.89
N ASN A 32 10.31 14.19 -21.84
CA ASN A 32 11.57 14.02 -21.11
C ASN A 32 11.29 14.12 -19.61
N ALA A 33 11.05 12.97 -18.96
CA ALA A 33 10.64 12.89 -17.56
C ALA A 33 11.63 12.11 -16.70
N ILE A 34 11.76 12.54 -15.44
CA ILE A 34 12.55 11.86 -14.39
C ILE A 34 11.73 11.72 -13.10
N VAL A 35 11.90 10.59 -12.43
CA VAL A 35 11.43 10.40 -11.06
C VAL A 35 12.60 10.56 -10.10
N ILE A 36 12.39 11.26 -9.00
CA ILE A 36 13.35 11.36 -7.89
C ILE A 36 12.81 10.56 -6.72
N GLU A 37 13.55 9.54 -6.29
CA GLU A 37 13.13 8.63 -5.22
C GLU A 37 14.19 8.58 -4.11
N ARG A 38 13.74 8.75 -2.87
CA ARG A 38 14.58 8.69 -1.67
C ARG A 38 15.08 7.28 -1.38
N ALA A 39 14.27 6.27 -1.67
CA ALA A 39 14.60 4.86 -1.48
C ALA A 39 15.62 4.36 -2.51
N SER A 40 16.20 3.20 -2.26
CA SER A 40 17.04 2.49 -3.23
C SER A 40 16.23 1.65 -4.23
N GLY A 41 14.89 1.66 -4.14
CA GLY A 41 14.00 0.89 -4.99
C GLY A 41 12.60 1.52 -5.10
N VAL A 42 11.80 0.96 -5.99
CA VAL A 42 10.40 1.35 -6.19
C VAL A 42 9.49 0.74 -5.12
N GLY A 43 8.22 1.20 -5.08
CA GLY A 43 7.17 0.60 -4.26
C GLY A 43 6.58 1.52 -3.21
N GLY A 44 7.23 2.66 -2.89
CA GLY A 44 6.71 3.67 -1.97
C GLY A 44 6.32 3.09 -0.61
N THR A 45 5.03 3.09 -0.28
CA THR A 45 4.51 2.50 0.96
C THR A 45 5.04 1.09 1.21
N TRP A 46 5.10 0.25 0.20
CA TRP A 46 5.51 -1.15 0.31
C TRP A 46 7.02 -1.35 0.33
N TYR A 47 7.79 -0.36 -0.03
CA TYR A 47 9.22 -0.32 0.21
C TYR A 47 9.54 0.00 1.67
N TRP A 48 8.80 0.93 2.30
CA TRP A 48 9.08 1.42 3.65
C TRP A 48 8.40 0.63 4.76
N ASN A 49 7.13 0.24 4.59
CA ASN A 49 6.32 -0.43 5.60
C ASN A 49 6.47 -1.96 5.49
N ARG A 50 7.49 -2.49 6.13
CA ARG A 50 7.88 -3.91 6.08
C ARG A 50 7.88 -4.61 7.43
N TYR A 51 7.09 -4.12 8.38
CA TYR A 51 6.90 -4.79 9.66
C TYR A 51 6.30 -6.19 9.47
N PRO A 52 6.52 -7.14 10.41
CA PRO A 52 5.96 -8.49 10.32
C PRO A 52 4.44 -8.45 10.12
N GLY A 53 3.95 -9.21 9.17
CA GLY A 53 2.53 -9.28 8.86
C GLY A 53 1.97 -8.11 8.04
N ALA A 54 2.81 -7.14 7.63
CA ALA A 54 2.36 -6.01 6.81
C ALA A 54 1.67 -6.49 5.53
N ARG A 55 0.44 -6.03 5.31
CA ARG A 55 -0.39 -6.39 4.17
C ARG A 55 -1.36 -5.28 3.79
N CYS A 56 -1.89 -5.35 2.58
CA CYS A 56 -2.95 -4.47 2.15
C CYS A 56 -4.28 -4.87 2.80
N ASP A 57 -5.12 -3.90 3.11
CA ASP A 57 -6.50 -4.06 3.56
C ASP A 57 -7.51 -3.78 2.42
N VAL A 58 -7.00 -3.60 1.21
CA VAL A 58 -7.75 -3.59 -0.05
C VAL A 58 -7.45 -4.87 -0.81
N GLU A 59 -8.45 -5.44 -1.47
CA GLU A 59 -8.30 -6.69 -2.23
C GLU A 59 -7.24 -6.56 -3.32
N SER A 60 -6.43 -7.60 -3.49
CA SER A 60 -5.26 -7.60 -4.37
C SER A 60 -5.57 -7.22 -5.82
N MET A 61 -6.71 -7.68 -6.35
CA MET A 61 -7.12 -7.35 -7.72
C MET A 61 -7.51 -5.89 -7.89
N GLN A 62 -8.06 -5.26 -6.82
CA GLN A 62 -8.36 -3.82 -6.82
C GLN A 62 -7.09 -2.99 -6.62
N TYR A 63 -6.16 -3.52 -5.82
CA TYR A 63 -4.88 -2.88 -5.54
C TYR A 63 -3.83 -3.18 -6.60
N SER A 64 -4.26 -3.23 -7.86
CA SER A 64 -3.44 -3.51 -9.03
C SER A 64 -3.61 -2.42 -10.08
N TYR A 65 -2.59 -2.23 -10.90
CA TYR A 65 -2.73 -1.37 -12.07
C TYR A 65 -3.66 -1.99 -13.11
N GLN A 66 -4.46 -1.14 -13.73
CA GLN A 66 -5.50 -1.54 -14.66
C GLN A 66 -5.27 -1.01 -16.08
N PHE A 67 -4.18 -0.32 -16.31
CA PHE A 67 -3.89 0.34 -17.57
C PHE A 67 -3.34 -0.59 -18.68
N SER A 68 -3.00 -1.83 -18.36
CA SER A 68 -2.53 -2.84 -19.31
C SER A 68 -3.17 -4.18 -19.00
N LYS A 69 -3.85 -4.74 -20.01
CA LYS A 69 -4.46 -6.06 -19.91
C LYS A 69 -3.38 -7.14 -19.78
N GLU A 70 -2.30 -7.02 -20.53
CA GLU A 70 -1.18 -7.97 -20.51
C GLU A 70 -0.53 -8.04 -19.14
N LEU A 71 -0.32 -6.88 -18.48
CA LEU A 71 0.20 -6.85 -17.11
C LEU A 71 -0.70 -7.61 -16.13
N GLN A 72 -2.02 -7.53 -16.35
CA GLN A 72 -2.99 -8.19 -15.48
C GLN A 72 -3.04 -9.69 -15.74
N ASP A 73 -2.88 -10.10 -16.99
CA ASP A 73 -2.85 -11.51 -17.37
C ASP A 73 -1.54 -12.19 -16.96
N GLU A 74 -0.45 -11.44 -16.84
CA GLU A 74 0.88 -11.92 -16.42
C GLU A 74 1.04 -12.07 -14.89
N TRP A 75 0.24 -11.33 -14.12
CA TRP A 75 0.41 -11.28 -12.66
C TRP A 75 -0.70 -12.03 -11.92
N GLU A 76 -0.30 -13.02 -11.15
CA GLU A 76 -1.19 -13.80 -10.28
C GLU A 76 -0.93 -13.45 -8.81
N TRP A 77 -1.98 -13.03 -8.11
CA TRP A 77 -1.94 -12.79 -6.69
C TRP A 77 -2.14 -14.08 -5.92
N THR A 78 -1.41 -14.26 -4.82
CA THR A 78 -1.50 -15.48 -3.99
C THR A 78 -2.57 -15.40 -2.90
N GLU A 79 -2.94 -14.19 -2.50
CA GLU A 79 -3.90 -13.96 -1.42
C GLU A 79 -4.91 -12.87 -1.80
N LYS A 80 -6.12 -12.95 -1.23
CA LYS A 80 -7.16 -11.93 -1.41
C LYS A 80 -6.67 -10.55 -0.96
N TYR A 81 -5.95 -10.51 0.16
CA TYR A 81 -5.28 -9.32 0.70
C TYR A 81 -3.77 -9.57 0.73
N ALA A 82 -3.08 -9.12 -0.29
CA ALA A 82 -1.67 -9.43 -0.51
C ALA A 82 -0.75 -8.90 0.60
N THR A 83 0.28 -9.64 0.87
CA THR A 83 1.34 -9.26 1.80
C THR A 83 2.26 -8.18 1.22
N GLN A 84 2.94 -7.45 2.10
CA GLN A 84 3.94 -6.45 1.71
C GLN A 84 5.00 -7.00 0.74
N PRO A 85 5.61 -8.17 0.97
CA PRO A 85 6.61 -8.70 0.05
C PRO A 85 6.06 -8.96 -1.35
N GLU A 86 4.84 -9.46 -1.45
CA GLU A 86 4.19 -9.73 -2.74
C GLU A 86 3.87 -8.43 -3.48
N ILE A 87 3.33 -7.43 -2.79
CA ILE A 87 3.03 -6.13 -3.40
C ILE A 87 4.33 -5.42 -3.84
N LEU A 88 5.40 -5.53 -3.06
CA LEU A 88 6.70 -4.99 -3.45
C LEU A 88 7.26 -5.72 -4.69
N LYS A 89 7.08 -7.05 -4.77
CA LYS A 89 7.46 -7.84 -5.96
C LYS A 89 6.66 -7.39 -7.17
N TYR A 90 5.34 -7.16 -7.03
CA TYR A 90 4.50 -6.61 -8.09
C TYR A 90 4.98 -5.22 -8.55
N ALA A 91 5.28 -4.31 -7.63
CA ALA A 91 5.79 -2.99 -7.97
C ALA A 91 7.11 -3.06 -8.76
N ASN A 92 8.00 -3.98 -8.39
CA ASN A 92 9.24 -4.22 -9.13
C ASN A 92 8.98 -4.82 -10.51
N HIS A 93 8.08 -5.79 -10.62
CA HIS A 93 7.67 -6.37 -11.90
C HIS A 93 7.14 -5.29 -12.86
N VAL A 94 6.26 -4.41 -12.39
CA VAL A 94 5.76 -3.28 -13.18
C VAL A 94 6.89 -2.35 -13.64
N ALA A 95 7.79 -1.99 -12.73
CA ALA A 95 8.91 -1.10 -13.05
C ALA A 95 9.88 -1.71 -14.10
N GLU A 96 10.06 -3.01 -14.07
CA GLU A 96 10.87 -3.76 -15.05
C GLU A 96 10.15 -3.92 -16.37
N ARG A 97 8.92 -4.39 -16.34
CA ARG A 97 8.07 -4.62 -17.53
C ARG A 97 7.97 -3.39 -18.44
N PHE A 98 7.77 -2.22 -17.83
CA PHE A 98 7.67 -0.97 -18.56
C PHE A 98 8.98 -0.18 -18.65
N ASN A 99 10.08 -0.79 -18.24
CA ASN A 99 11.42 -0.19 -18.29
C ASN A 99 11.45 1.21 -17.64
N LEU A 100 10.85 1.32 -16.44
CA LEU A 100 10.73 2.59 -15.73
C LEU A 100 12.02 2.95 -14.98
N LYS A 101 12.75 1.95 -14.46
CA LYS A 101 13.91 2.16 -13.59
C LYS A 101 14.99 3.04 -14.22
N LYS A 102 15.11 3.07 -15.54
CA LYS A 102 16.08 3.92 -16.26
C LYS A 102 15.85 5.42 -16.07
N ASN A 103 14.61 5.82 -15.80
CA ASN A 103 14.23 7.20 -15.60
C ASN A 103 13.92 7.51 -14.11
N ILE A 104 14.43 6.68 -13.19
CA ILE A 104 14.28 6.89 -11.74
C ILE A 104 15.66 7.11 -11.12
N GLN A 105 15.84 8.26 -10.49
CA GLN A 105 17.03 8.59 -9.71
C GLN A 105 16.80 8.16 -8.26
N PHE A 106 17.31 7.00 -7.90
CA PHE A 106 17.22 6.45 -6.54
C PHE A 106 18.20 7.11 -5.56
N ASN A 107 18.03 6.85 -4.26
CA ASN A 107 18.87 7.35 -3.17
C ASN A 107 19.02 8.87 -3.20
N THR A 108 17.95 9.56 -3.63
CA THR A 108 17.95 11.00 -3.81
C THR A 108 16.70 11.59 -3.16
N GLU A 109 16.89 12.40 -2.14
CA GLU A 109 15.82 13.04 -1.40
C GLU A 109 15.65 14.49 -1.85
N VAL A 110 14.44 14.85 -2.25
CA VAL A 110 14.09 16.25 -2.55
C VAL A 110 13.99 17.05 -1.24
N LYS A 111 14.72 18.14 -1.15
CA LYS A 111 14.74 19.04 -0.01
C LYS A 111 13.87 20.30 -0.23
N SER A 112 13.76 20.75 -1.46
CA SER A 112 12.85 21.84 -1.80
C SER A 112 12.36 21.74 -3.23
N ALA A 113 11.14 22.21 -3.46
CA ALA A 113 10.52 22.41 -4.75
C ALA A 113 9.96 23.83 -4.79
N LYS A 114 10.45 24.66 -5.71
CA LYS A 114 10.03 26.06 -5.86
C LYS A 114 9.63 26.31 -7.30
N TYR A 115 8.47 26.90 -7.48
CA TYR A 115 8.03 27.39 -8.79
C TYR A 115 8.52 28.82 -9.01
N ASP A 116 9.06 29.09 -10.18
CA ASP A 116 9.47 30.42 -10.62
C ASP A 116 8.39 30.93 -11.58
N GLU A 117 7.55 31.82 -11.09
CA GLU A 117 6.41 32.37 -11.84
C GLU A 117 6.85 33.22 -13.02
N THR A 118 8.04 33.84 -12.94
CA THR A 118 8.54 34.73 -14.04
C THR A 118 9.11 33.91 -15.19
N LYS A 119 9.64 32.74 -14.91
CA LYS A 119 10.31 31.85 -15.86
C LYS A 119 9.52 30.61 -16.20
N ASN A 120 8.38 30.40 -15.53
CA ASN A 120 7.46 29.29 -15.73
C ASN A 120 8.14 27.90 -15.65
N TYR A 121 8.93 27.66 -14.56
CA TYR A 121 9.51 26.36 -14.30
C TYR A 121 9.61 26.04 -12.81
N TRP A 122 9.66 24.76 -12.50
CA TRP A 122 9.98 24.25 -11.19
C TRP A 122 11.49 24.12 -11.01
N SER A 123 11.98 24.53 -9.86
CA SER A 123 13.35 24.32 -9.39
C SER A 123 13.34 23.38 -8.21
N ILE A 124 13.86 22.16 -8.42
CA ILE A 124 13.88 21.08 -7.44
C ILE A 124 15.30 20.90 -6.94
N LYS A 125 15.50 21.04 -5.63
CA LYS A 125 16.80 20.86 -4.99
C LYS A 125 16.82 19.57 -4.17
N ASP A 126 17.85 18.75 -4.39
CA ASP A 126 18.03 17.48 -3.69
C ASP A 126 18.93 17.61 -2.42
N ASN A 127 19.13 16.47 -1.73
CA ASN A 127 19.98 16.34 -0.54
C ASN A 127 21.48 16.45 -0.84
N LYS A 128 21.90 16.47 -2.12
CA LYS A 128 23.29 16.67 -2.56
C LYS A 128 23.50 18.11 -3.03
N ASN A 129 22.52 19.00 -2.82
CA ASN A 129 22.49 20.38 -3.29
C ASN A 129 22.47 20.55 -4.84
N ILE A 130 22.14 19.47 -5.57
CA ILE A 130 21.94 19.53 -7.01
C ILE A 130 20.56 20.11 -7.28
N THR A 131 20.50 21.05 -8.23
CA THR A 131 19.24 21.66 -8.65
C THR A 131 18.87 21.17 -10.05
N ILE A 132 17.66 20.64 -10.17
CA ILE A 132 17.07 20.17 -11.43
C ILE A 132 15.87 21.07 -11.75
N LYS A 133 15.65 21.35 -13.03
CA LYS A 133 14.56 22.22 -13.48
C LYS A 133 13.60 21.47 -14.39
N ALA A 134 12.30 21.75 -14.26
CA ALA A 134 11.29 21.21 -15.16
C ALA A 134 10.11 22.16 -15.35
N THR A 135 9.41 22.01 -16.47
CA THR A 135 8.18 22.75 -16.73
C THR A 135 7.06 22.30 -15.78
N PHE A 136 6.96 20.99 -15.55
CA PHE A 136 5.94 20.39 -14.68
C PHE A 136 6.57 19.63 -13.52
N CYS A 137 5.84 19.58 -12.39
CA CYS A 137 6.23 18.81 -11.22
C CYS A 137 5.02 18.06 -10.66
N ILE A 138 5.15 16.72 -10.48
CA ILE A 138 4.15 15.89 -9.82
C ILE A 138 4.67 15.46 -8.44
N MET A 139 3.95 15.81 -7.39
CA MET A 139 4.22 15.40 -6.02
C MET A 139 3.59 14.04 -5.75
N ALA A 140 4.24 12.95 -6.15
CA ALA A 140 3.79 11.58 -5.90
C ALA A 140 4.32 11.02 -4.56
N THR A 141 4.34 11.86 -3.53
CA THR A 141 5.02 11.62 -2.24
C THR A 141 4.31 10.63 -1.32
N GLY A 142 3.03 10.33 -1.60
CA GLY A 142 2.21 9.46 -0.76
C GLY A 142 1.86 10.06 0.60
N CYS A 143 1.05 9.34 1.38
CA CYS A 143 0.58 9.78 2.70
C CYS A 143 1.24 9.02 3.87
N LEU A 144 1.90 7.88 3.61
CA LEU A 144 2.50 7.01 4.62
C LEU A 144 4.04 7.01 4.57
N SER A 145 4.65 7.98 3.91
CA SER A 145 6.10 8.05 3.71
C SER A 145 6.85 8.73 4.86
N THR A 146 6.14 9.42 5.75
CA THR A 146 6.71 10.12 6.90
C THR A 146 6.23 9.48 8.19
N ILE A 147 7.17 9.22 9.09
CA ILE A 147 6.89 8.61 10.39
C ILE A 147 6.42 9.70 11.36
N ASN A 148 5.28 9.49 11.97
CA ASN A 148 4.87 10.26 13.14
C ASN A 148 5.36 9.55 14.40
N LYS A 149 6.44 10.06 15.00
CA LYS A 149 6.97 9.52 16.26
C LYS A 149 6.22 10.12 17.43
N PRO A 150 5.48 9.32 18.20
CA PRO A 150 4.81 9.82 19.40
C PRO A 150 5.85 10.27 20.42
N HIS A 151 5.54 11.35 21.13
CA HIS A 151 6.39 11.84 22.21
C HIS A 151 6.05 11.12 23.52
N PHE A 152 6.97 10.31 24.02
CA PHE A 152 6.85 9.68 25.32
C PHE A 152 7.87 10.27 26.28
N LYS A 153 7.39 10.66 27.48
CA LYS A 153 8.27 11.15 28.54
C LYS A 153 9.29 10.05 28.91
N ASN A 154 10.57 10.42 28.98
CA ASN A 154 11.67 9.52 29.35
C ASN A 154 11.89 8.32 28.40
N ILE A 155 11.48 8.38 27.15
CA ILE A 155 11.69 7.28 26.18
C ILE A 155 13.17 6.90 26.05
N ASN A 156 14.07 7.86 26.22
CA ASN A 156 15.52 7.69 26.18
C ASN A 156 16.08 6.89 27.38
N LYS A 157 15.30 6.67 28.44
CA LYS A 157 15.67 5.80 29.56
C LYS A 157 15.34 4.33 29.34
N PHE A 158 14.65 4.02 28.24
CA PHE A 158 14.35 2.63 27.88
C PHE A 158 15.60 2.00 27.28
N ASN A 159 16.12 0.95 27.94
CA ASN A 159 17.34 0.28 27.52
C ASN A 159 17.11 -0.79 26.43
N GLY A 160 15.86 -1.09 26.08
CA GLY A 160 15.51 -2.04 25.05
C GLY A 160 15.53 -1.43 23.65
N LYS A 161 15.37 -2.29 22.64
CA LYS A 161 15.26 -1.83 21.25
C LYS A 161 13.88 -1.22 21.00
N ILE A 162 13.86 -0.02 20.46
CA ILE A 162 12.63 0.66 20.04
C ILE A 162 12.47 0.52 18.54
N LEU A 163 11.34 0.00 18.10
CA LEU A 163 10.97 -0.21 16.71
C LEU A 163 9.70 0.58 16.40
N HIS A 164 9.57 1.04 15.17
CA HIS A 164 8.38 1.71 14.67
C HIS A 164 7.91 1.03 13.39
N THR A 165 6.64 0.68 13.31
CA THR A 165 6.08 -0.04 12.14
C THR A 165 6.33 0.69 10.83
N GLY A 166 6.18 2.01 10.80
CA GLY A 166 6.46 2.84 9.61
C GLY A 166 7.96 3.02 9.29
N ASN A 167 8.86 2.47 10.13
CA ASN A 167 10.32 2.50 9.91
C ASN A 167 10.96 1.19 10.39
N TRP A 168 10.39 0.09 9.97
CA TRP A 168 10.94 -1.21 10.33
C TRP A 168 12.28 -1.43 9.64
N PRO A 169 13.29 -1.96 10.36
CA PRO A 169 14.59 -2.23 9.76
C PRO A 169 14.51 -3.15 8.54
N HIS A 170 15.35 -2.89 7.55
CA HIS A 170 15.46 -3.76 6.37
C HIS A 170 16.13 -5.11 6.71
N ASN A 171 16.96 -5.14 7.74
CA ASN A 171 17.56 -6.37 8.27
C ASN A 171 16.56 -7.09 9.19
N LYS A 172 16.70 -8.40 9.26
CA LYS A 172 15.87 -9.22 10.16
C LYS A 172 16.01 -8.74 11.59
N VAL A 173 14.88 -8.54 12.25
CA VAL A 173 14.80 -8.25 13.68
C VAL A 173 14.56 -9.57 14.41
N ASP A 174 15.50 -9.94 15.27
CA ASP A 174 15.34 -11.12 16.12
C ASP A 174 14.54 -10.77 17.38
N LEU A 175 13.35 -11.34 17.48
CA LEU A 175 12.44 -11.22 18.62
C LEU A 175 12.33 -12.52 19.44
N LYS A 176 13.06 -13.57 19.06
CA LYS A 176 12.96 -14.89 19.69
C LYS A 176 13.28 -14.82 21.18
N GLY A 177 12.34 -15.32 21.98
CA GLY A 177 12.49 -15.36 23.43
C GLY A 177 12.48 -14.00 24.14
N LYS A 178 12.21 -12.89 23.44
CA LYS A 178 12.17 -11.53 24.02
C LYS A 178 10.81 -11.27 24.70
N LYS A 179 10.83 -10.34 25.67
CA LYS A 179 9.60 -9.68 26.14
C LYS A 179 9.40 -8.47 25.26
N VAL A 180 8.26 -8.38 24.60
CA VAL A 180 7.94 -7.31 23.63
C VAL A 180 6.71 -6.54 24.08
N GLY A 181 6.78 -5.21 24.01
CA GLY A 181 5.64 -4.32 24.22
C GLY A 181 5.21 -3.71 22.89
N ILE A 182 3.92 -3.78 22.55
CA ILE A 182 3.32 -3.07 21.42
C ILE A 182 2.45 -1.95 21.99
N ILE A 183 2.67 -0.73 21.51
CA ILE A 183 1.87 0.43 21.86
C ILE A 183 0.94 0.76 20.70
N GLY A 184 -0.37 0.65 20.94
CA GLY A 184 -1.43 0.85 19.95
C GLY A 184 -2.00 -0.45 19.40
N THR A 185 -3.25 -0.38 18.92
CA THR A 185 -4.03 -1.51 18.39
C THR A 185 -4.68 -1.14 17.03
N GLY A 186 -4.09 -0.21 16.28
CA GLY A 186 -4.51 0.08 14.91
C GLY A 186 -4.10 -1.00 13.91
N SER A 187 -4.41 -0.82 12.62
CA SER A 187 -4.20 -1.82 11.56
C SER A 187 -2.80 -2.42 11.56
N SER A 188 -1.75 -1.61 11.72
CA SER A 188 -0.37 -2.14 11.76
C SER A 188 -0.12 -3.08 12.94
N ALA A 189 -0.68 -2.79 14.12
CA ALA A 189 -0.52 -3.65 15.30
C ALA A 189 -1.31 -4.97 15.14
N ILE A 190 -2.55 -4.87 14.65
CA ILE A 190 -3.39 -6.05 14.37
C ILE A 190 -2.71 -7.01 13.39
N GLN A 191 -2.03 -6.48 12.39
CA GLN A 191 -1.26 -7.29 11.43
C GLN A 191 0.05 -7.84 12.03
N CYS A 192 0.73 -7.05 12.88
CA CYS A 192 2.04 -7.40 13.44
C CYS A 192 1.94 -8.44 14.58
N ILE A 193 0.95 -8.30 15.46
CA ILE A 193 0.78 -9.14 16.67
C ILE A 193 0.74 -10.64 16.33
N PRO A 194 -0.07 -11.14 15.39
CA PRO A 194 -0.15 -12.56 15.07
C PRO A 194 1.17 -13.14 14.55
N GLU A 195 2.01 -12.31 13.95
CA GLU A 195 3.29 -12.75 13.41
C GLU A 195 4.37 -12.82 14.49
N ILE A 196 4.45 -11.80 15.34
CA ILE A 196 5.52 -11.76 16.34
C ILE A 196 5.25 -12.63 17.56
N ILE A 197 3.97 -12.91 17.90
CA ILE A 197 3.61 -13.74 19.08
C ILE A 197 4.19 -15.15 18.99
N LYS A 198 4.46 -15.62 17.78
CA LYS A 198 5.02 -16.95 17.52
C LYS A 198 6.45 -17.12 18.07
N ASP A 199 7.19 -16.00 18.14
CA ASP A 199 8.63 -16.00 18.46
C ASP A 199 8.94 -15.44 19.85
N VAL A 200 8.08 -14.57 20.38
CA VAL A 200 8.36 -13.85 21.64
C VAL A 200 8.06 -14.72 22.86
N ASN A 201 8.78 -14.48 23.96
CA ASN A 201 8.50 -15.14 25.23
C ASN A 201 7.22 -14.57 25.88
N HIS A 202 7.02 -13.26 25.79
CA HIS A 202 5.82 -12.60 26.28
C HIS A 202 5.54 -11.33 25.49
N LEU A 203 4.26 -11.07 25.20
CA LEU A 203 3.79 -9.90 24.49
C LEU A 203 2.87 -9.07 25.36
N TYR A 204 3.25 -7.81 25.59
CA TYR A 204 2.41 -6.79 26.23
C TYR A 204 1.78 -5.91 25.16
N VAL A 205 0.45 -5.77 25.18
CA VAL A 205 -0.27 -4.89 24.25
C VAL A 205 -0.86 -3.72 25.03
N PHE A 206 -0.41 -2.51 24.71
CA PHE A 206 -0.87 -1.28 25.34
C PHE A 206 -1.89 -0.58 24.46
N GLN A 207 -3.15 -0.63 24.87
CA GLN A 207 -4.29 -0.04 24.17
C GLN A 207 -4.82 1.17 24.95
N ARG A 208 -4.97 2.30 24.27
CA ARG A 208 -5.65 3.48 24.83
C ARG A 208 -7.12 3.50 24.40
N THR A 209 -7.35 3.38 23.10
CA THR A 209 -8.67 3.43 22.51
C THR A 209 -8.91 2.13 21.74
N PRO A 210 -10.02 1.42 21.95
CA PRO A 210 -10.37 0.24 21.19
C PRO A 210 -10.53 0.56 19.70
N HIS A 211 -10.09 -0.35 18.85
CA HIS A 211 -10.37 -0.32 17.43
C HIS A 211 -11.37 -1.41 17.07
N TYR A 212 -12.34 -1.06 16.24
CA TYR A 212 -13.23 -2.04 15.64
C TYR A 212 -12.46 -2.81 14.57
N THR A 213 -12.51 -4.11 14.63
CA THR A 213 -11.89 -5.00 13.65
C THR A 213 -12.91 -6.01 13.17
N VAL A 214 -12.87 -6.32 11.90
CA VAL A 214 -13.68 -7.38 11.28
C VAL A 214 -12.75 -8.47 10.76
N PRO A 215 -13.19 -9.74 10.73
CA PRO A 215 -12.43 -10.82 10.11
C PRO A 215 -12.17 -10.50 8.64
N ALA A 216 -10.91 -10.44 8.24
CA ALA A 216 -10.53 -10.14 6.85
C ALA A 216 -10.90 -11.29 5.90
N ARG A 217 -11.03 -12.53 6.43
CA ARG A 217 -11.32 -13.74 5.64
C ARG A 217 -10.39 -13.82 4.42
N ASN A 218 -9.09 -13.69 4.71
CA ASN A 218 -8.06 -13.68 3.70
C ASN A 218 -7.87 -15.09 3.14
N ASN A 219 -8.55 -15.38 2.06
CA ASN A 219 -8.45 -16.64 1.37
C ASN A 219 -7.23 -16.65 0.46
N LEU A 220 -6.53 -17.79 0.39
CA LEU A 220 -5.47 -18.01 -0.59
C LEU A 220 -6.10 -18.05 -1.98
N LEU A 221 -5.73 -17.12 -2.82
CA LEU A 221 -6.04 -17.12 -4.25
C LEU A 221 -4.97 -17.99 -4.95
N LYS A 222 -4.91 -19.28 -4.66
CA LYS A 222 -4.07 -20.19 -5.44
C LYS A 222 -4.75 -20.42 -6.78
N TYR A 223 -4.49 -19.54 -7.72
CA TYR A 223 -4.72 -19.82 -9.12
C TYR A 223 -3.58 -20.70 -9.64
N SER A 224 -3.67 -22.02 -9.47
CA SER A 224 -3.13 -22.85 -10.51
C SER A 224 -4.24 -22.94 -11.58
N ARG A 225 -3.90 -22.82 -12.85
CA ARG A 225 -4.85 -23.03 -13.95
C ARG A 225 -5.54 -24.41 -13.89
N GLU A 226 -5.11 -25.28 -13.00
CA GLU A 226 -5.53 -26.68 -12.89
C GLU A 226 -6.16 -27.07 -11.55
N ASN A 227 -5.99 -26.27 -10.46
CA ASN A 227 -6.51 -26.63 -9.14
C ASN A 227 -7.01 -25.41 -8.38
N ILE A 228 -8.30 -25.20 -8.39
CA ILE A 228 -8.99 -24.33 -7.44
C ILE A 228 -9.13 -25.12 -6.15
N LEU A 229 -8.36 -24.77 -5.12
CA LEU A 229 -8.55 -25.36 -3.81
C LEU A 229 -9.73 -24.68 -3.12
N TYR A 230 -10.81 -25.43 -3.00
CA TYR A 230 -11.97 -25.11 -2.18
C TYR A 230 -11.54 -24.84 -0.73
N ASN A 231 -11.94 -23.70 -0.18
CA ASN A 231 -11.79 -23.41 1.24
C ASN A 231 -13.13 -23.63 1.96
N PRO A 232 -13.30 -24.73 2.73
CA PRO A 232 -14.56 -25.05 3.37
C PRO A 232 -14.96 -24.08 4.52
N ARG A 233 -14.16 -23.01 4.75
CA ARG A 233 -14.42 -21.99 5.77
C ARG A 233 -14.86 -20.64 5.18
N ALA A 234 -15.23 -20.62 3.92
CA ALA A 234 -15.84 -19.43 3.33
C ALA A 234 -17.18 -19.10 4.00
N PRO A 235 -17.55 -17.82 4.15
CA PRO A 235 -18.79 -17.46 4.80
C PRO A 235 -20.00 -17.98 4.05
N ILE A 236 -20.97 -18.41 4.82
CA ILE A 236 -22.30 -18.76 4.33
C ILE A 236 -22.88 -17.52 3.60
N GLY A 237 -23.14 -17.66 2.29
CA GLY A 237 -23.72 -16.60 1.47
C GLY A 237 -22.82 -16.00 0.39
N TYR A 238 -21.51 -16.32 0.40
CA TYR A 238 -20.64 -16.18 -0.76
C TYR A 238 -20.39 -17.59 -1.32
N ASP A 239 -21.00 -17.87 -2.46
CA ASP A 239 -20.68 -19.06 -3.22
C ASP A 239 -19.27 -18.84 -3.79
N ASP A 240 -18.28 -19.49 -3.18
CA ASP A 240 -16.87 -19.36 -3.59
C ASP A 240 -16.67 -19.80 -5.04
N ASP A 241 -17.48 -20.75 -5.51
CA ASP A 241 -17.48 -21.22 -6.88
C ASP A 241 -18.02 -20.11 -7.83
N LEU A 242 -19.07 -19.41 -7.43
CA LEU A 242 -19.61 -18.27 -8.15
C LEU A 242 -18.63 -17.09 -8.18
N TYR A 243 -17.97 -16.80 -7.07
CA TYR A 243 -16.96 -15.73 -7.01
C TYR A 243 -15.76 -16.04 -7.91
N VAL A 244 -15.27 -17.27 -7.87
CA VAL A 244 -14.14 -17.73 -8.71
C VAL A 244 -14.53 -17.77 -10.18
N GLU A 245 -15.73 -18.24 -10.50
CA GLU A 245 -16.27 -18.28 -11.87
C GLU A 245 -16.53 -16.84 -12.38
N GLU A 246 -17.07 -15.96 -11.54
CA GLU A 246 -17.28 -14.54 -11.85
C GLU A 246 -15.96 -13.80 -12.07
N VAL A 247 -14.93 -14.10 -11.29
CA VAL A 247 -13.58 -13.55 -11.48
C VAL A 247 -12.94 -14.09 -12.76
N LYS A 248 -13.07 -15.37 -13.07
CA LYS A 248 -12.51 -15.98 -14.28
C LYS A 248 -13.21 -15.50 -15.56
N THR A 249 -14.54 -15.51 -15.56
CA THR A 249 -15.34 -15.22 -16.75
C THR A 249 -15.65 -13.74 -16.92
N HIS A 250 -15.72 -12.97 -15.84
CA HIS A 250 -16.14 -11.58 -15.82
C HIS A 250 -15.14 -10.66 -15.12
N TYR A 251 -13.86 -10.97 -15.21
CA TYR A 251 -12.80 -10.18 -14.56
C TYR A 251 -12.91 -8.68 -14.88
N SER A 252 -13.26 -8.32 -16.10
CA SER A 252 -13.49 -6.93 -16.50
C SER A 252 -14.73 -6.33 -15.83
N THR A 253 -15.81 -7.11 -15.67
CA THR A 253 -17.05 -6.65 -15.03
C THR A 253 -16.90 -6.54 -13.52
N PHE A 254 -16.25 -7.53 -12.88
CA PHE A 254 -15.92 -7.47 -11.47
C PHE A 254 -15.04 -6.27 -11.16
N ARG A 255 -14.05 -6.01 -11.99
CA ARG A 255 -13.19 -4.84 -11.89
C ARG A 255 -13.99 -3.53 -12.02
N LEU A 256 -14.94 -3.44 -12.96
CA LEU A 256 -15.77 -2.28 -13.14
C LEU A 256 -16.65 -2.02 -11.89
N LYS A 257 -17.21 -3.08 -11.31
CA LYS A 257 -17.95 -3.00 -10.04
C LYS A 257 -17.06 -2.51 -8.89
N ALA A 258 -15.84 -3.04 -8.79
CA ALA A 258 -14.87 -2.61 -7.79
C ALA A 258 -14.42 -1.16 -7.97
N GLN A 259 -14.23 -0.71 -9.20
CA GLN A 259 -13.89 0.69 -9.53
C GLN A 259 -14.99 1.67 -9.17
N ASN A 260 -16.25 1.26 -9.29
CA ASN A 260 -17.41 2.09 -9.00
C ASN A 260 -17.83 2.03 -7.52
N SER A 261 -17.15 1.24 -6.68
CA SER A 261 -17.45 1.23 -5.25
C SER A 261 -16.86 2.48 -4.58
N VAL A 262 -17.70 3.19 -3.81
CA VAL A 262 -17.34 4.48 -3.16
C VAL A 262 -16.18 4.36 -2.18
N ALA A 263 -15.87 3.16 -1.72
CA ALA A 263 -14.84 2.92 -0.70
C ALA A 263 -13.65 2.08 -1.20
N ALA A 264 -13.58 1.76 -2.51
CA ALA A 264 -12.67 0.73 -3.03
C ALA A 264 -12.77 -0.62 -2.27
N LEU A 265 -13.81 -0.78 -1.50
CA LEU A 265 -14.20 -1.98 -0.80
C LEU A 265 -15.44 -2.51 -1.52
N ALA A 266 -15.46 -3.76 -1.92
CA ALA A 266 -16.63 -4.42 -2.48
C ALA A 266 -17.69 -4.69 -1.39
N LEU A 267 -17.93 -3.69 -0.54
CA LEU A 267 -19.00 -3.73 0.44
C LEU A 267 -20.30 -3.28 -0.23
N PRO A 268 -21.41 -3.97 0.00
CA PRO A 268 -22.69 -3.47 -0.44
C PRO A 268 -22.92 -2.08 0.16
N ILE A 269 -23.24 -1.11 -0.68
CA ILE A 269 -23.59 0.22 -0.24
C ILE A 269 -24.92 0.06 0.53
N ASN A 270 -24.89 0.29 1.83
CA ASN A 270 -26.12 0.53 2.56
C ASN A 270 -26.60 1.92 2.15
N GLU A 271 -27.77 2.00 1.56
CA GLU A 271 -28.40 3.26 1.15
C GLU A 271 -28.74 4.15 2.36
N GLU A 272 -28.71 3.57 3.57
CA GLU A 272 -28.99 4.26 4.82
C GLU A 272 -27.72 4.36 5.68
N SER A 273 -27.32 5.57 6.03
CA SER A 273 -26.21 5.81 6.96
C SER A 273 -26.57 5.31 8.37
N ALA A 274 -25.65 4.60 9.02
CA ALA A 274 -25.83 4.17 10.41
C ALA A 274 -26.04 5.34 11.39
N LEU A 275 -25.72 6.58 11.01
CA LEU A 275 -25.94 7.78 11.79
C LEU A 275 -27.31 8.40 11.56
N GLU A 276 -28.00 8.06 10.46
CA GLU A 276 -29.27 8.63 10.03
C GLU A 276 -30.48 7.74 10.36
N VAL A 277 -30.22 6.46 10.67
CA VAL A 277 -31.30 5.51 11.03
C VAL A 277 -31.55 5.45 12.53
N SER A 278 -32.81 5.13 12.91
CA SER A 278 -33.17 4.91 14.30
C SER A 278 -32.34 3.79 14.95
N LYS A 279 -32.19 3.85 16.27
CA LYS A 279 -31.48 2.80 17.01
C LYS A 279 -32.05 1.40 16.71
N TYR A 280 -33.40 1.27 16.66
CA TYR A 280 -34.07 0.02 16.37
C TYR A 280 -33.69 -0.54 15.00
N ARG A 281 -33.72 0.31 13.96
CA ARG A 281 -33.35 -0.08 12.60
C ARG A 281 -31.86 -0.43 12.51
N ARG A 282 -31.01 0.25 13.28
CA ARG A 282 -29.60 -0.02 13.39
C ARG A 282 -29.34 -1.40 13.99
N ASP A 283 -30.00 -1.68 15.12
CA ASP A 283 -29.87 -2.96 15.80
C ASP A 283 -30.38 -4.11 14.89
N GLU A 284 -31.53 -3.96 14.24
CA GLU A 284 -32.08 -4.92 13.28
C GLU A 284 -31.11 -5.20 12.10
N VAL A 285 -30.56 -4.17 11.47
CA VAL A 285 -29.69 -4.32 10.31
C VAL A 285 -28.32 -4.86 10.69
N TYR A 286 -27.80 -4.48 11.86
CA TYR A 286 -26.46 -4.88 12.27
C TYR A 286 -26.43 -6.21 13.04
N GLU A 287 -27.44 -6.54 13.83
CA GLU A 287 -27.55 -7.85 14.48
C GLU A 287 -27.78 -8.95 13.45
N ASP A 288 -28.72 -8.78 12.53
CA ASP A 288 -29.02 -9.80 11.51
C ASP A 288 -27.83 -10.01 10.54
N ARG A 289 -27.10 -8.94 10.20
CA ARG A 289 -25.92 -9.04 9.33
C ARG A 289 -24.65 -9.44 10.08
N TRP A 290 -24.56 -9.16 11.37
CA TRP A 290 -23.42 -9.56 12.19
C TRP A 290 -23.37 -11.08 12.42
N GLU A 291 -24.53 -11.69 12.60
CA GLU A 291 -24.65 -13.16 12.71
C GLU A 291 -24.48 -13.88 11.37
N LYS A 292 -24.85 -13.25 10.26
CA LYS A 292 -24.76 -13.80 8.91
C LYS A 292 -23.43 -13.46 8.19
N GLY A 293 -22.59 -12.64 8.79
CA GLY A 293 -21.24 -12.36 8.33
C GLY A 293 -20.96 -11.21 7.52
#